data_cb089685da4d2596adb7d9308af1b9e5
#
_entry.id   cb089685da4d2596adb7d9308af1b9e5
#
_cell.length_a   1.000
_cell.length_b   1.000
_cell.length_c   1.000
_cell.angle_alpha   90.00
_cell.angle_beta   90.00
_cell.angle_gamma   90.00
#
_symmetry.space_group_name_H-M   'P 1'
#
loop_
_entity.id
_entity.type
_entity.pdbx_description
1 polymer ?
#
loop_
_entity_poly.entity_id
_entity_poly.type
_entity_poly.pdbx_seq_one_letter_code
_entity_poly.pdbx_strand_id
1 'polypeptide(L)'
;MSYRTDRELVRAHATGDPAAFTDIVRKHGPQLYRVARTHTHNDQDAQDIVQEALLKAYRNLHRYRGESKLGTWLHRMTVNAAIDHLRRTSRKDFEVSIDNEEAVDRDRNASLA
;
A
#
# COMPACT_ATOMS: atom_id res chain seq x y z
N MET A 1 -0.79 -19.67 -23.90
CA MET A 1 0.07 -18.74 -23.18
C MET A 1 0.24 -19.21 -21.75
N SER A 2 1.44 -19.39 -21.33
CA SER A 2 1.66 -19.83 -19.96
C SER A 2 2.02 -18.65 -19.10
N TYR A 3 1.36 -18.57 -17.95
CA TYR A 3 1.67 -17.56 -16.98
C TYR A 3 2.67 -18.11 -15.98
N ARG A 4 3.66 -17.31 -15.64
CA ARG A 4 4.63 -17.73 -14.64
C ARG A 4 3.93 -17.78 -13.27
N THR A 5 4.31 -18.77 -12.46
CA THR A 5 3.84 -18.85 -11.08
C THR A 5 4.47 -17.73 -10.25
N ASP A 6 3.92 -17.46 -9.09
CA ASP A 6 4.51 -16.48 -8.19
C ASP A 6 5.96 -16.84 -7.85
N ARG A 7 6.23 -18.12 -7.63
CA ARG A 7 7.59 -18.58 -7.34
C ARG A 7 8.53 -18.26 -8.50
N GLU A 8 8.08 -18.51 -9.74
CA GLU A 8 8.87 -18.21 -10.93
C GLU A 8 9.10 -16.71 -11.08
N LEU A 9 8.07 -15.90 -10.78
CA LEU A 9 8.17 -14.44 -10.87
C LEU A 9 9.16 -13.89 -9.84
N VAL A 10 9.11 -14.39 -8.63
CA VAL A 10 10.03 -13.97 -7.58
C VAL A 10 11.46 -14.32 -7.98
N ARG A 11 11.66 -15.55 -8.49
CA ARG A 11 12.98 -15.99 -8.91
C ARG A 11 13.49 -15.16 -10.09
N ALA A 12 12.62 -14.89 -11.06
CA ALA A 12 13.00 -14.09 -12.23
C ALA A 12 13.38 -12.66 -11.82
N HIS A 13 12.63 -12.08 -10.87
CA HIS A 13 12.98 -10.76 -10.36
C HIS A 13 14.36 -10.77 -9.71
N ALA A 14 14.66 -11.81 -8.95
CA ALA A 14 15.95 -11.93 -8.25
C ALA A 14 17.12 -12.01 -9.23
N THR A 15 16.88 -12.53 -10.43
CA THR A 15 17.92 -12.61 -11.46
C THR A 15 17.94 -11.41 -12.41
N GLY A 16 17.16 -10.38 -12.11
CA GLY A 16 17.22 -9.12 -12.85
C GLY A 16 16.25 -8.98 -14.00
N ASP A 17 15.24 -9.85 -14.10
CA ASP A 17 14.24 -9.75 -15.17
C ASP A 17 13.31 -8.57 -14.88
N PRO A 18 13.37 -7.49 -15.68
CA PRO A 18 12.56 -6.31 -15.40
C PRO A 18 11.07 -6.53 -15.60
N ALA A 19 10.68 -7.54 -16.37
CA ALA A 19 9.28 -7.85 -16.61
C ALA A 19 8.63 -8.61 -15.45
N ALA A 20 9.44 -9.22 -14.60
CA ALA A 20 8.90 -10.07 -13.52
C ALA A 20 8.05 -9.28 -12.54
N PHE A 21 8.52 -8.13 -12.08
CA PHE A 21 7.76 -7.33 -11.13
C PHE A 21 6.52 -6.74 -11.78
N THR A 22 6.59 -6.35 -13.04
CA THR A 22 5.43 -5.89 -13.80
C THR A 22 4.34 -6.95 -13.81
N ASP A 23 4.73 -8.20 -14.02
CA ASP A 23 3.78 -9.30 -14.02
C ASP A 23 3.19 -9.55 -12.62
N ILE A 24 3.99 -9.38 -11.58
CA ILE A 24 3.49 -9.46 -10.19
C ILE A 24 2.44 -8.39 -9.97
N VAL A 25 2.70 -7.17 -10.40
CA VAL A 25 1.76 -6.05 -10.26
C VAL A 25 0.46 -6.33 -11.01
N ARG A 26 0.56 -6.83 -12.23
CA ARG A 26 -0.64 -7.15 -13.03
C ARG A 26 -1.48 -8.24 -12.37
N LYS A 27 -0.81 -9.24 -11.83
CA LYS A 27 -1.49 -10.39 -11.24
C LYS A 27 -2.14 -10.05 -9.91
N HIS A 28 -1.46 -9.31 -9.06
CA HIS A 28 -1.90 -9.06 -7.69
C HIS A 28 -2.50 -7.67 -7.46
N GLY A 29 -2.22 -6.72 -8.35
CA GLY A 29 -2.65 -5.33 -8.19
C GLY A 29 -4.13 -5.16 -7.91
N PRO A 30 -5.03 -5.78 -8.69
CA PRO A 30 -6.46 -5.63 -8.45
C PRO A 30 -6.88 -6.04 -7.05
N GLN A 31 -6.30 -7.12 -6.53
CA GLN A 31 -6.60 -7.58 -5.18
C GLN A 31 -6.10 -6.58 -4.13
N LEU A 32 -4.89 -6.06 -4.34
CA LEU A 32 -4.31 -5.08 -3.43
C LEU A 32 -5.12 -3.79 -3.41
N TYR A 33 -5.62 -3.39 -4.57
CA TYR A 33 -6.48 -2.22 -4.66
C TYR A 33 -7.76 -2.43 -3.85
N ARG A 34 -8.37 -3.61 -3.95
CA ARG A 34 -9.58 -3.91 -3.17
C ARG A 34 -9.29 -3.84 -1.67
N VAL A 35 -8.14 -4.35 -1.25
CA VAL A 35 -7.72 -4.26 0.16
C VAL A 35 -7.57 -2.80 0.57
N ALA A 36 -6.88 -2.00 -0.25
CA ALA A 36 -6.69 -0.59 0.05
C ALA A 36 -8.03 0.15 0.16
N ARG A 37 -8.97 -0.16 -0.74
CA ARG A 37 -10.29 0.49 -0.74
C ARG A 37 -11.08 0.22 0.54
N THR A 38 -10.82 -0.87 1.23
CA THR A 38 -11.49 -1.13 2.51
C THR A 38 -11.00 -0.20 3.63
N HIS A 39 -9.87 0.46 3.41
CA HIS A 39 -9.25 1.33 4.40
C HIS A 39 -9.39 2.83 4.07
N THR A 40 -9.99 3.16 2.94
CA THR A 40 -10.13 4.56 2.52
C THR A 40 -11.53 4.81 2.00
N HIS A 41 -11.84 6.09 1.80
CA HIS A 41 -13.14 6.49 1.29
C HIS A 41 -13.11 6.93 -0.16
N ASN A 42 -11.96 6.92 -0.80
CA ASN A 42 -11.86 7.37 -2.17
C ASN A 42 -10.80 6.60 -2.95
N ASP A 43 -10.91 6.65 -4.28
CA ASP A 43 -10.04 5.91 -5.17
C ASP A 43 -8.61 6.45 -5.18
N GLN A 44 -8.45 7.76 -5.04
CA GLN A 44 -7.13 8.36 -5.08
C GLN A 44 -6.26 7.86 -3.92
N ASP A 45 -6.82 7.86 -2.71
CA ASP A 45 -6.09 7.37 -1.54
C ASP A 45 -5.78 5.88 -1.68
N ALA A 46 -6.72 5.10 -2.22
CA ALA A 46 -6.49 3.67 -2.44
C ALA A 46 -5.33 3.45 -3.42
N GLN A 47 -5.29 4.22 -4.51
CA GLN A 47 -4.20 4.11 -5.46
C GLN A 47 -2.86 4.50 -4.85
N ASP A 48 -2.84 5.55 -4.03
CA ASP A 48 -1.63 5.98 -3.34
C ASP A 48 -1.12 4.89 -2.40
N ILE A 49 -2.04 4.24 -1.67
CA ILE A 49 -1.69 3.15 -0.76
C ILE A 49 -1.09 1.97 -1.54
N VAL A 50 -1.73 1.57 -2.63
CA VAL A 50 -1.23 0.46 -3.44
C VAL A 50 0.15 0.77 -4.00
N GLN A 51 0.33 1.99 -4.51
CA GLN A 51 1.60 2.41 -5.06
C GLN A 51 2.69 2.35 -4.00
N GLU A 52 2.42 2.85 -2.80
CA GLU A 52 3.37 2.80 -1.70
C GLU A 52 3.69 1.36 -1.31
N ALA A 53 2.66 0.51 -1.25
CA ALA A 53 2.84 -0.90 -0.93
C ALA A 53 3.72 -1.60 -1.95
N LEU A 54 3.48 -1.32 -3.24
CA LEU A 54 4.25 -1.94 -4.32
C LEU A 54 5.70 -1.44 -4.34
N LEU A 55 5.93 -0.18 -4.01
CA LEU A 55 7.30 0.32 -3.89
C LEU A 55 8.05 -0.38 -2.77
N LYS A 56 7.40 -0.56 -1.62
CA LYS A 56 7.99 -1.30 -0.51
C LYS A 56 8.23 -2.75 -0.88
N ALA A 57 7.27 -3.36 -1.58
CA ALA A 57 7.42 -4.73 -2.03
C ALA A 57 8.61 -4.87 -2.98
N TYR A 58 8.75 -3.94 -3.90
CA TYR A 58 9.88 -3.95 -4.84
C TYR A 58 11.22 -3.92 -4.09
N ARG A 59 11.32 -3.04 -3.12
CA ARG A 59 12.56 -2.87 -2.34
C ARG A 59 12.86 -4.07 -1.46
N ASN A 60 11.84 -4.79 -1.02
CA ASN A 60 11.97 -5.85 -0.03
C ASN A 60 11.73 -7.25 -0.59
N LEU A 61 11.51 -7.38 -1.89
CA LEU A 61 11.20 -8.69 -2.47
C LEU A 61 12.33 -9.69 -2.27
N HIS A 62 13.56 -9.20 -2.21
CA HIS A 62 14.72 -10.04 -1.94
C HIS A 62 14.69 -10.68 -0.54
N ARG A 63 13.87 -10.14 0.36
CA ARG A 63 13.72 -10.66 1.72
C ARG A 63 12.55 -11.66 1.83
N TYR A 64 11.74 -11.73 0.78
CA TYR A 64 10.64 -12.67 0.76
C TYR A 64 11.19 -14.10 0.62
N ARG A 65 10.91 -14.96 1.61
CA ARG A 65 11.47 -16.30 1.67
C ARG A 65 10.49 -17.42 1.34
N GLY A 66 9.29 -17.06 0.94
CA GLY A 66 8.29 -18.07 0.60
C GLY A 66 7.61 -18.71 1.80
N GLU A 67 7.74 -18.14 2.99
CA GLU A 67 7.09 -18.65 4.20
C GLU A 67 5.58 -18.49 4.14
N SER A 68 5.11 -17.49 3.40
CA SER A 68 3.71 -17.31 3.09
C SER A 68 3.56 -17.20 1.58
N LYS A 69 2.34 -17.29 1.09
CA LYS A 69 2.09 -17.05 -0.33
C LYS A 69 2.43 -15.60 -0.66
N LEU A 70 2.90 -15.37 -1.88
CA LEU A 70 3.25 -14.01 -2.30
C LEU A 70 2.08 -13.05 -2.13
N GLY A 71 0.87 -13.48 -2.51
CA GLY A 71 -0.32 -12.66 -2.32
C GLY A 71 -0.55 -12.25 -0.87
N THR A 72 -0.30 -13.16 0.06
CA THR A 72 -0.42 -12.87 1.48
C THR A 72 0.61 -11.86 1.94
N TRP A 73 1.84 -12.02 1.47
CA TRP A 73 2.92 -11.09 1.79
C TRP A 73 2.63 -9.69 1.26
N LEU A 74 2.15 -9.61 0.01
CA LEU A 74 1.76 -8.34 -0.60
C LEU A 74 0.56 -7.71 0.13
N HIS A 75 -0.38 -8.55 0.57
CA HIS A 75 -1.52 -8.08 1.35
C HIS A 75 -1.05 -7.37 2.63
N ARG A 76 -0.12 -7.99 3.36
CA ARG A 76 0.43 -7.37 4.57
C ARG A 76 1.10 -6.03 4.28
N MET A 77 1.84 -5.97 3.17
CA MET A 77 2.46 -4.72 2.74
C MET A 77 1.41 -3.64 2.50
N THR A 78 0.29 -4.03 1.89
CA THR A 78 -0.79 -3.10 1.58
C THR A 78 -1.49 -2.62 2.85
N VAL A 79 -1.79 -3.52 3.78
CA VAL A 79 -2.40 -3.14 5.05
C VAL A 79 -1.49 -2.20 5.83
N ASN A 80 -0.20 -2.51 5.89
CA ASN A 80 0.75 -1.65 6.58
C ASN A 80 0.86 -0.27 5.92
N ALA A 81 0.84 -0.23 4.59
CA ALA A 81 0.86 1.04 3.86
C ALA A 81 -0.42 1.84 4.13
N ALA A 82 -1.55 1.16 4.23
CA ALA A 82 -2.83 1.82 4.54
C ALA A 82 -2.79 2.45 5.94
N ILE A 83 -2.29 1.70 6.91
CA ILE A 83 -2.18 2.22 8.28
C ILE A 83 -1.26 3.44 8.32
N ASP A 84 -0.12 3.36 7.65
CA ASP A 84 0.81 4.48 7.58
C ASP A 84 0.19 5.69 6.89
N HIS A 85 -0.56 5.46 5.82
CA HIS A 85 -1.23 6.52 5.09
C HIS A 85 -2.26 7.23 5.98
N LEU A 86 -3.05 6.46 6.72
CA LEU A 86 -4.06 7.01 7.62
C LEU A 86 -3.41 7.82 8.75
N ARG A 87 -2.29 7.34 9.27
CA ARG A 87 -1.57 8.07 10.31
C ARG A 87 -1.05 9.41 9.80
N ARG A 88 -0.49 9.42 8.60
CA ARG A 88 0.03 10.65 8.01
C ARG A 88 -1.09 11.65 7.72
N THR A 89 -2.22 11.17 7.22
CA THR A 89 -3.37 12.00 6.94
C THR A 89 -3.91 12.63 8.22
N SER A 90 -4.08 11.83 9.26
CA SER A 90 -4.55 12.32 10.55
C SER A 90 -3.59 13.34 11.15
N ARG A 91 -2.29 13.07 11.07
CA ARG A 91 -1.27 13.99 11.59
C ARG A 91 -1.29 15.30 10.82
N LYS A 92 -1.42 15.23 9.50
CA LYS A 92 -1.47 16.41 8.66
C LYS A 92 -2.69 17.26 8.98
N ASP A 93 -3.82 16.62 9.15
CA ASP A 93 -5.05 17.31 9.53
C ASP A 93 -4.89 18.01 10.89
N PHE A 94 -4.26 17.34 11.82
CA PHE A 94 -4.00 17.91 13.14
C PHE A 94 -3.06 19.11 13.05
N GLU A 95 -2.01 19.03 12.25
CA GLU A 95 -1.06 20.13 12.08
C GLU A 95 -1.73 21.34 11.42
N VAL A 96 -2.54 21.11 10.41
CA VAL A 96 -3.30 22.19 9.78
C VAL A 96 -4.24 22.83 10.78
N SER A 97 -4.85 22.03 11.62
CA SER A 97 -5.73 22.53 12.66
C SER A 97 -5.00 23.43 13.65
N ILE A 98 -3.80 23.05 14.04
CA ILE A 98 -3.00 23.89 14.95
C ILE A 98 -2.64 25.22 14.30
N ASP A 99 -2.31 25.23 13.02
CA ASP A 99 -1.94 26.43 12.28
C ASP A 99 -3.10 27.41 12.15
N ASN A 100 -4.33 26.91 12.11
CA ASN A 100 -5.53 27.73 11.98
C ASN A 100 -6.26 27.85 13.28
N GLU A 101 -5.58 28.26 14.32
CA GLU A 101 -6.02 28.04 15.66
C GLU A 101 -7.40 28.51 16.05
N GLU A 102 -7.82 29.66 15.67
CA GLU A 102 -9.08 30.24 16.14
C GLU A 102 -10.31 29.50 15.61
N ALA A 103 -10.24 29.05 14.38
CA ALA A 103 -11.31 28.26 13.80
C ALA A 103 -11.17 26.81 14.21
N VAL A 104 -10.00 26.48 14.60
CA VAL A 104 -9.54 25.15 14.78
C VAL A 104 -10.12 24.43 15.97
N ASP A 105 -10.29 25.09 17.08
CA ASP A 105 -10.75 24.39 18.26
C ASP A 105 -12.12 23.75 18.04
N ARG A 106 -12.97 24.42 17.29
CA ARG A 106 -14.28 23.86 16.97
C ARG A 106 -14.19 22.73 15.97
N ASP A 107 -13.41 22.93 14.93
CA ASP A 107 -13.27 21.92 13.88
C ASP A 107 -12.60 20.68 14.41
N ARG A 108 -11.60 20.85 15.25
CA ARG A 108 -10.91 19.73 15.85
C ARG A 108 -11.82 18.92 16.74
N ASN A 109 -12.65 19.58 17.54
CA ASN A 109 -13.62 18.88 18.37
C ASN A 109 -14.63 18.12 17.52
N ALA A 110 -15.08 18.71 16.44
CA ALA A 110 -15.98 18.06 15.51
C ALA A 110 -15.33 16.83 14.88
N SER A 111 -14.06 16.94 14.52
CA SER A 111 -13.35 15.83 13.91
C SER A 111 -13.09 14.68 14.86
N LEU A 112 -12.87 14.98 16.11
CA LEU A 112 -12.58 13.98 17.12
C LEU A 112 -13.83 13.33 17.69
N ALA A 113 -14.93 13.98 17.53
CA ALA A 113 -16.20 13.42 17.93
C ALA A 113 -16.72 12.43 16.91
#